data_3bc812e5c715ce5857bf8c6e4cb3d9dd
#
_entry.id   3bc812e5c715ce5857bf8c6e4cb3d9dd
#
_cell.length_a   1.000
_cell.length_b   1.000
_cell.length_c   1.000
_cell.angle_alpha   90.00
_cell.angle_beta   90.00
_cell.angle_gamma   90.00
#
_symmetry.space_group_name_H-M   'P 1'
#
loop_
_entity.id
_entity.type
_entity.pdbx_description
1 polymer ?
#
loop_
_entity_poly.entity_id
_entity_poly.type
_entity_poly.pdbx_seq_one_letter_code
_entity_poly.pdbx_strand_id
1 'polypeptide(L)'
;MNALSEARQATGASESEVLFGGLEAELQELAASLEESFPENGTDQGGSSEQESEKLQNASKATDELTVALQEQIDQGLIDIEQREGSVFISVGAGGAFPSGTADLTEDAQTILDRIALTAMSPESKITVTGHTDDIPISNGKFRDNWDLAAARAASVVQAIEETGLVSGGRMSAVSKGETNPVADNVTAEGREENRRIEIEITY
;
A
#
# COMPACT_ATOMS: atom_id res chain seq x y z
N MET A 1 -56.75 30.83 19.13
CA MET A 1 -57.36 29.89 18.18
C MET A 1 -56.27 29.41 17.28
N ASN A 2 -56.12 28.09 17.20
CA ASN A 2 -54.94 27.46 16.65
C ASN A 2 -54.97 27.47 15.10
N ALA A 3 -53.86 27.79 14.43
CA ALA A 3 -53.69 27.80 12.97
C ALA A 3 -54.17 26.49 12.31
N LEU A 4 -54.11 25.39 13.01
CA LEU A 4 -54.62 24.05 12.64
C LEU A 4 -56.16 24.01 12.47
N SER A 5 -56.88 24.88 13.20
CA SER A 5 -58.37 24.95 13.14
C SER A 5 -58.88 25.73 11.91
N GLU A 6 -58.12 26.72 11.43
CA GLU A 6 -58.44 27.47 10.23
C GLU A 6 -58.13 26.69 8.92
N ALA A 7 -57.08 25.93 8.90
CA ALA A 7 -56.73 25.05 7.76
C ALA A 7 -57.77 23.94 7.57
N ARG A 8 -58.39 23.46 8.63
CA ARG A 8 -59.43 22.41 8.60
C ARG A 8 -60.75 22.86 8.00
N GLN A 9 -61.06 24.18 8.02
CA GLN A 9 -62.28 24.71 7.42
C GLN A 9 -62.15 25.03 5.93
N ALA A 10 -60.93 25.15 5.42
CA ALA A 10 -60.68 25.56 4.03
C ALA A 10 -60.52 24.38 3.04
N THR A 11 -60.10 23.19 3.47
CA THR A 11 -59.73 22.08 2.58
C THR A 11 -60.37 20.72 2.82
N GLY A 12 -61.12 20.53 3.93
CA GLY A 12 -61.78 19.24 4.21
C GLY A 12 -60.82 18.05 4.46
N ALA A 13 -59.51 18.33 4.65
CA ALA A 13 -58.49 17.32 4.84
C ALA A 13 -58.50 16.71 6.25
N SER A 14 -58.10 15.44 6.38
CA SER A 14 -57.99 14.75 7.70
C SER A 14 -56.78 15.25 8.48
N GLU A 15 -56.80 15.06 9.82
CA GLU A 15 -55.66 15.50 10.67
C GLU A 15 -54.32 14.90 10.25
N SER A 16 -54.33 13.71 9.65
CA SER A 16 -53.16 13.06 9.12
C SER A 16 -52.59 13.71 7.84
N GLU A 17 -53.48 14.20 6.93
CA GLU A 17 -53.04 14.86 5.70
C GLU A 17 -52.45 16.24 5.97
N VAL A 18 -52.96 16.97 6.96
CA VAL A 18 -52.37 18.28 7.34
C VAL A 18 -51.03 18.13 8.02
N LEU A 19 -50.84 17.07 8.82
CA LEU A 19 -49.56 16.78 9.44
C LEU A 19 -48.52 16.31 8.42
N PHE A 20 -48.89 15.45 7.46
CA PHE A 20 -47.97 14.99 6.42
C PHE A 20 -47.57 16.12 5.44
N GLY A 21 -48.51 16.93 5.04
CA GLY A 21 -48.21 18.07 4.15
C GLY A 21 -47.33 19.14 4.81
N GLY A 22 -47.42 19.34 6.14
CA GLY A 22 -46.52 20.20 6.89
C GLY A 22 -45.07 19.64 6.96
N LEU A 23 -44.95 18.35 7.14
CA LEU A 23 -43.64 17.67 7.21
C LEU A 23 -42.93 17.67 5.85
N GLU A 24 -43.68 17.46 4.78
CA GLU A 24 -43.13 17.52 3.40
C GLU A 24 -42.63 18.91 3.04
N ALA A 25 -43.35 19.96 3.47
CA ALA A 25 -42.94 21.36 3.24
C ALA A 25 -41.66 21.70 4.04
N GLU A 26 -41.54 21.26 5.30
CA GLU A 26 -40.30 21.43 6.11
C GLU A 26 -39.12 20.63 5.55
N LEU A 27 -39.36 19.43 5.06
CA LEU A 27 -38.30 18.62 4.43
C LEU A 27 -37.85 19.24 3.11
N GLN A 28 -38.73 19.82 2.35
CA GLN A 28 -38.43 20.49 1.10
C GLN A 28 -37.67 21.81 1.32
N GLU A 29 -37.99 22.55 2.38
CA GLU A 29 -37.29 23.78 2.76
C GLU A 29 -35.90 23.47 3.33
N LEU A 30 -35.74 22.35 4.09
CA LEU A 30 -34.46 21.86 4.54
C LEU A 30 -33.58 21.37 3.37
N ALA A 31 -34.15 20.67 2.41
CA ALA A 31 -33.46 20.22 1.20
C ALA A 31 -32.98 21.41 0.37
N ALA A 32 -33.81 22.42 0.16
CA ALA A 32 -33.44 23.64 -0.54
C ALA A 32 -32.36 24.46 0.17
N SER A 33 -32.42 24.52 1.51
CA SER A 33 -31.38 25.16 2.34
C SER A 33 -30.04 24.41 2.33
N LEU A 34 -30.07 23.09 2.16
CA LEU A 34 -28.86 22.26 2.00
C LEU A 34 -28.24 22.48 0.61
N GLU A 35 -29.04 22.61 -0.45
CA GLU A 35 -28.56 22.90 -1.81
C GLU A 35 -27.90 24.28 -1.91
N GLU A 36 -28.41 25.31 -1.21
CA GLU A 36 -27.78 26.63 -1.16
C GLU A 36 -26.49 26.68 -0.33
N SER A 37 -26.28 25.71 0.58
CA SER A 37 -25.09 25.67 1.46
C SER A 37 -23.89 24.97 0.82
N PHE A 38 -24.08 24.24 -0.27
CA PHE A 38 -23.01 23.64 -1.04
C PHE A 38 -22.92 24.33 -2.41
N PRO A 39 -21.99 25.30 -2.61
CA PRO A 39 -21.74 25.79 -3.94
C PRO A 39 -21.33 24.59 -4.81
N GLU A 40 -22.06 24.37 -5.92
CA GLU A 40 -21.61 23.49 -7.00
C GLU A 40 -20.23 23.96 -7.50
N ASN A 41 -19.19 23.55 -6.79
CA ASN A 41 -17.86 23.53 -7.37
C ASN A 41 -17.74 22.20 -8.12
N GLY A 42 -17.89 22.34 -9.42
CA GLY A 42 -17.98 21.30 -10.38
C GLY A 42 -16.92 20.23 -10.29
N THR A 43 -17.37 19.01 -10.47
CA THR A 43 -16.73 18.00 -11.32
C THR A 43 -15.21 17.89 -11.22
N ASP A 44 -14.70 17.23 -10.17
CA ASP A 44 -13.52 16.37 -10.25
C ASP A 44 -13.38 15.38 -9.08
N GLN A 45 -14.45 14.88 -8.48
CA GLN A 45 -14.38 13.91 -7.39
C GLN A 45 -14.75 12.47 -7.80
N GLY A 46 -15.23 12.24 -9.00
CA GLY A 46 -15.51 10.91 -9.51
C GLY A 46 -14.24 10.13 -9.87
N GLY A 47 -13.22 10.80 -10.38
CA GLY A 47 -11.98 10.16 -10.83
C GLY A 47 -11.04 9.68 -9.70
N SER A 48 -11.01 10.40 -8.58
CA SER A 48 -10.10 10.04 -7.47
C SER A 48 -10.60 8.82 -6.67
N SER A 49 -11.89 8.69 -6.45
CA SER A 49 -12.47 7.56 -5.70
C SER A 49 -12.46 6.25 -6.50
N GLU A 50 -12.63 6.31 -7.81
CA GLU A 50 -12.54 5.14 -8.69
C GLU A 50 -11.09 4.64 -8.80
N GLN A 51 -10.13 5.54 -8.99
CA GLN A 51 -8.71 5.21 -9.03
C GLN A 51 -8.19 4.64 -7.70
N GLU A 52 -8.62 5.18 -6.57
CA GLU A 52 -8.26 4.67 -5.25
C GLU A 52 -8.86 3.28 -5.00
N SER A 53 -10.10 3.05 -5.42
CA SER A 53 -10.74 1.74 -5.36
C SER A 53 -10.03 0.71 -6.24
N GLU A 54 -9.60 1.08 -7.44
CA GLU A 54 -8.85 0.24 -8.38
C GLU A 54 -7.47 -0.14 -7.82
N LYS A 55 -6.74 0.82 -7.23
CA LYS A 55 -5.45 0.57 -6.55
C LYS A 55 -5.61 -0.42 -5.41
N LEU A 56 -6.61 -0.25 -4.55
CA LEU A 56 -6.89 -1.16 -3.44
C LEU A 56 -7.20 -2.58 -3.94
N GLN A 57 -7.99 -2.72 -5.00
CA GLN A 57 -8.31 -4.02 -5.59
C GLN A 57 -7.07 -4.69 -6.20
N ASN A 58 -6.26 -3.95 -6.94
CA ASN A 58 -5.03 -4.46 -7.54
C ASN A 58 -4.04 -4.91 -6.46
N ALA A 59 -3.85 -4.12 -5.40
CA ALA A 59 -2.99 -4.48 -4.28
C ALA A 59 -3.52 -5.73 -3.54
N SER A 60 -4.83 -5.82 -3.29
CA SER A 60 -5.42 -7.00 -2.64
C SER A 60 -5.20 -8.27 -3.47
N LYS A 61 -5.49 -8.21 -4.76
CA LYS A 61 -5.28 -9.34 -5.67
C LYS A 61 -3.81 -9.77 -5.71
N ALA A 62 -2.89 -8.81 -5.82
CA ALA A 62 -1.46 -9.10 -5.83
C ALA A 62 -0.98 -9.71 -4.50
N THR A 63 -1.49 -9.24 -3.36
CA THR A 63 -1.20 -9.81 -2.04
C THR A 63 -1.65 -11.27 -1.96
N ASP A 64 -2.87 -11.57 -2.41
CA ASP A 64 -3.41 -12.93 -2.40
C ASP A 64 -2.60 -13.86 -3.32
N GLU A 65 -2.28 -13.42 -4.53
CA GLU A 65 -1.48 -14.18 -5.50
C GLU A 65 -0.06 -14.46 -4.97
N LEU A 66 0.61 -13.46 -4.39
CA LEU A 66 1.93 -13.63 -3.79
C LEU A 66 1.91 -14.54 -2.57
N THR A 67 0.93 -14.37 -1.70
CA THR A 67 0.78 -15.21 -0.50
C THR A 67 0.64 -16.68 -0.89
N VAL A 68 -0.19 -16.99 -1.89
CA VAL A 68 -0.33 -18.37 -2.37
C VAL A 68 0.95 -18.87 -3.05
N ALA A 69 1.58 -18.04 -3.89
CA ALA A 69 2.77 -18.42 -4.65
C ALA A 69 4.02 -18.61 -3.78
N LEU A 70 4.09 -17.93 -2.64
CA LEU A 70 5.26 -17.90 -1.74
C LEU A 70 4.95 -18.46 -0.34
N GLN A 71 3.87 -19.25 -0.21
CA GLN A 71 3.43 -19.81 1.08
C GLN A 71 4.56 -20.57 1.81
N GLU A 72 5.34 -21.35 1.07
CA GLU A 72 6.47 -22.11 1.64
C GLU A 72 7.52 -21.18 2.26
N GLN A 73 7.86 -20.08 1.60
CA GLN A 73 8.83 -19.09 2.08
C GLN A 73 8.29 -18.29 3.27
N ILE A 74 7.00 -18.02 3.29
CA ILE A 74 6.31 -17.40 4.43
C ILE A 74 6.34 -18.34 5.64
N ASP A 75 5.99 -19.61 5.47
CA ASP A 75 6.00 -20.63 6.53
C ASP A 75 7.40 -20.85 7.11
N GLN A 76 8.45 -20.67 6.32
CA GLN A 76 9.85 -20.71 6.74
C GLN A 76 10.31 -19.42 7.42
N GLY A 77 9.50 -18.36 7.42
CA GLY A 77 9.85 -17.05 7.97
C GLY A 77 10.89 -16.29 7.15
N LEU A 78 11.08 -16.64 5.88
CA LEU A 78 12.03 -15.98 4.98
C LEU A 78 11.49 -14.67 4.44
N ILE A 79 10.17 -14.57 4.28
CA ILE A 79 9.45 -13.39 3.76
C ILE A 79 8.21 -13.12 4.59
N ASP A 80 7.83 -11.85 4.62
CA ASP A 80 6.56 -11.35 5.13
C ASP A 80 5.88 -10.48 4.07
N ILE A 81 4.56 -10.58 3.94
CA ILE A 81 3.79 -9.85 2.93
C ILE A 81 2.63 -9.14 3.61
N GLU A 82 2.57 -7.82 3.44
CA GLU A 82 1.51 -6.97 3.98
C GLU A 82 0.92 -6.07 2.91
N GLN A 83 -0.39 -5.84 2.97
CA GLN A 83 -1.05 -4.79 2.17
C GLN A 83 -1.28 -3.55 3.03
N ARG A 84 -0.90 -2.38 2.51
CA ARG A 84 -1.15 -1.08 3.16
C ARG A 84 -1.51 -0.04 2.09
N GLU A 85 -2.63 0.66 2.26
CA GLU A 85 -3.01 1.85 1.47
C GLU A 85 -2.88 1.70 -0.07
N GLY A 86 -3.25 0.53 -0.62
CA GLY A 86 -3.16 0.28 -2.07
C GLY A 86 -1.75 -0.08 -2.56
N SER A 87 -0.81 -0.35 -1.66
CA SER A 87 0.52 -0.91 -1.94
C SER A 87 0.69 -2.29 -1.31
N VAL A 88 1.53 -3.12 -1.90
CA VAL A 88 1.98 -4.39 -1.33
C VAL A 88 3.40 -4.22 -0.81
N PHE A 89 3.60 -4.53 0.45
CA PHE A 89 4.91 -4.52 1.11
C PHE A 89 5.38 -5.95 1.31
N ILE A 90 6.57 -6.25 0.83
CA ILE A 90 7.20 -7.55 0.94
C ILE A 90 8.53 -7.35 1.66
N SER A 91 8.68 -7.96 2.83
CA SER A 91 9.93 -7.97 3.58
C SER A 91 10.65 -9.30 3.36
N VAL A 92 11.89 -9.26 2.91
CA VAL A 92 12.72 -10.43 2.66
C VAL A 92 13.94 -10.38 3.59
N GLY A 93 14.10 -11.40 4.44
CA GLY A 93 15.25 -11.52 5.31
C GLY A 93 16.57 -11.62 4.50
N ALA A 94 17.53 -10.74 4.77
CA ALA A 94 18.77 -10.72 4.00
C ALA A 94 19.61 -12.01 4.17
N GLY A 95 19.46 -12.75 5.27
CA GLY A 95 20.14 -14.02 5.49
C GLY A 95 19.77 -15.11 4.49
N GLY A 96 18.52 -15.12 4.00
CA GLY A 96 18.06 -16.02 2.94
C GLY A 96 18.35 -15.49 1.54
N ALA A 97 18.36 -14.17 1.37
CA ALA A 97 18.50 -13.54 0.07
C ALA A 97 19.96 -13.35 -0.39
N PHE A 98 20.90 -13.17 0.54
CA PHE A 98 22.30 -12.89 0.23
C PHE A 98 23.25 -13.68 1.15
N PRO A 99 24.38 -14.18 0.63
CA PRO A 99 25.49 -14.61 1.47
C PRO A 99 25.99 -13.47 2.35
N SER A 100 26.51 -13.80 3.53
CA SER A 100 26.95 -12.81 4.52
C SER A 100 27.97 -11.82 3.94
N GLY A 101 27.72 -10.52 4.12
CA GLY A 101 28.61 -9.45 3.67
C GLY A 101 28.69 -9.28 2.15
N THR A 102 27.76 -9.85 1.39
CA THR A 102 27.67 -9.69 -0.06
C THR A 102 26.35 -9.07 -0.51
N ALA A 103 26.28 -8.70 -1.77
CA ALA A 103 25.07 -8.28 -2.47
C ALA A 103 24.72 -9.23 -3.64
N ASP A 104 25.35 -10.41 -3.70
CA ASP A 104 25.05 -11.42 -4.71
C ASP A 104 23.79 -12.20 -4.26
N LEU A 105 22.77 -12.31 -5.12
CA LEU A 105 21.53 -13.01 -4.80
C LEU A 105 21.72 -14.53 -4.77
N THR A 106 21.01 -15.20 -3.86
CA THR A 106 20.86 -16.66 -3.84
C THR A 106 19.89 -17.13 -4.91
N GLU A 107 19.91 -18.42 -5.30
CA GLU A 107 18.95 -19.02 -6.23
C GLU A 107 17.50 -18.95 -5.67
N ASP A 108 17.33 -19.13 -4.36
CA ASP A 108 16.03 -19.00 -3.70
C ASP A 108 15.48 -17.57 -3.80
N ALA A 109 16.34 -16.57 -3.58
CA ALA A 109 15.97 -15.18 -3.74
C ALA A 109 15.56 -14.86 -5.19
N GLN A 110 16.27 -15.35 -6.20
CA GLN A 110 15.90 -15.17 -7.60
C GLN A 110 14.49 -15.73 -7.88
N THR A 111 14.19 -16.93 -7.37
CA THR A 111 12.86 -17.55 -7.51
C THR A 111 11.75 -16.68 -6.88
N ILE A 112 12.01 -16.08 -5.71
CA ILE A 112 11.08 -15.16 -5.05
C ILE A 112 10.87 -13.91 -5.92
N LEU A 113 11.95 -13.32 -6.43
CA LEU A 113 11.90 -12.10 -7.25
C LEU A 113 11.18 -12.32 -8.59
N ASP A 114 11.30 -13.50 -9.20
CA ASP A 114 10.53 -13.86 -10.40
C ASP A 114 9.01 -13.82 -10.12
N ARG A 115 8.58 -14.31 -8.96
CA ARG A 115 7.16 -14.24 -8.56
C ARG A 115 6.69 -12.81 -8.31
N ILE A 116 7.53 -12.02 -7.65
CA ILE A 116 7.25 -10.60 -7.41
C ILE A 116 7.15 -9.83 -8.75
N ALA A 117 8.05 -10.09 -9.70
CA ALA A 117 8.01 -9.47 -11.04
C ALA A 117 6.69 -9.76 -11.79
N LEU A 118 6.15 -10.99 -11.67
CA LEU A 118 4.88 -11.37 -12.29
C LEU A 118 3.70 -10.55 -11.77
N THR A 119 3.64 -10.27 -10.47
CA THR A 119 2.55 -9.47 -9.88
C THR A 119 2.66 -7.99 -10.21
N ALA A 120 3.88 -7.50 -10.48
CA ALA A 120 4.15 -6.10 -10.84
C ALA A 120 4.12 -5.83 -12.35
N MET A 121 3.56 -6.72 -13.16
CA MET A 121 3.49 -6.58 -14.63
C MET A 121 2.59 -5.43 -15.09
N SER A 122 1.63 -4.97 -14.27
CA SER A 122 0.75 -3.84 -14.62
C SER A 122 1.60 -2.61 -15.00
N PRO A 123 1.32 -1.94 -16.13
CA PRO A 123 2.08 -0.76 -16.57
C PRO A 123 2.09 0.40 -15.55
N GLU A 124 1.04 0.49 -14.74
CA GLU A 124 0.88 1.54 -13.72
C GLU A 124 1.67 1.25 -12.44
N SER A 125 2.05 -0.02 -12.20
CA SER A 125 2.76 -0.38 -10.97
C SER A 125 4.18 0.20 -10.93
N LYS A 126 4.60 0.61 -9.73
CA LYS A 126 5.97 1.05 -9.45
C LYS A 126 6.54 0.21 -8.32
N ILE A 127 7.84 -0.08 -8.39
CA ILE A 127 8.55 -0.85 -7.38
C ILE A 127 9.60 0.02 -6.71
N THR A 128 9.57 0.08 -5.39
CA THR A 128 10.66 0.65 -4.59
C THR A 128 11.31 -0.44 -3.77
N VAL A 129 12.60 -0.65 -3.96
CA VAL A 129 13.39 -1.62 -3.20
C VAL A 129 14.26 -0.88 -2.20
N THR A 130 14.08 -1.17 -0.91
CA THR A 130 14.84 -0.53 0.17
C THR A 130 15.71 -1.55 0.89
N GLY A 131 17.02 -1.29 0.95
CA GLY A 131 17.97 -2.12 1.68
C GLY A 131 18.22 -1.61 3.10
N HIS A 132 18.26 -2.56 4.05
CA HIS A 132 18.54 -2.32 5.47
C HIS A 132 19.66 -3.25 5.97
N THR A 133 20.38 -2.79 6.99
CA THR A 133 21.39 -3.56 7.72
C THR A 133 21.10 -3.53 9.22
N ASP A 134 21.79 -4.37 9.98
CA ASP A 134 21.97 -4.16 11.41
C ASP A 134 22.96 -3.01 11.68
N ASP A 135 23.22 -2.73 12.95
CA ASP A 135 24.15 -1.66 13.40
C ASP A 135 25.61 -2.09 13.45
N ILE A 136 25.95 -3.34 13.11
CA ILE A 136 27.34 -3.81 13.07
C ILE A 136 28.03 -3.20 11.85
N PRO A 137 29.08 -2.38 12.04
CA PRO A 137 29.78 -1.77 10.92
C PRO A 137 30.42 -2.81 10.01
N ILE A 138 30.18 -2.68 8.68
CA ILE A 138 30.87 -3.46 7.68
C ILE A 138 31.97 -2.63 7.01
N SER A 139 33.15 -3.27 6.83
CA SER A 139 34.21 -2.75 5.99
C SER A 139 35.01 -3.94 5.48
N ASN A 140 34.83 -4.36 4.21
CA ASN A 140 35.40 -5.59 3.67
C ASN A 140 36.10 -5.41 2.32
N GLY A 141 36.47 -4.19 1.97
CA GLY A 141 37.11 -3.88 0.69
C GLY A 141 36.17 -3.79 -0.52
N LYS A 142 34.96 -4.38 -0.44
CA LYS A 142 33.88 -4.19 -1.43
C LYS A 142 32.97 -3.03 -1.03
N PHE A 143 32.60 -2.94 0.27
CA PHE A 143 31.72 -1.94 0.82
C PHE A 143 32.42 -1.12 1.87
N ARG A 144 32.26 0.20 1.84
CA ARG A 144 32.86 1.15 2.77
C ARG A 144 32.14 1.14 4.12
N ASP A 145 30.83 0.97 4.08
CA ASP A 145 29.93 1.06 5.23
C ASP A 145 28.61 0.31 4.96
N ASN A 146 27.72 0.35 5.93
CA ASN A 146 26.39 -0.26 5.88
C ASN A 146 25.49 0.37 4.81
N TRP A 147 25.68 1.65 4.49
CA TRP A 147 24.94 2.32 3.42
C TRP A 147 25.31 1.77 2.05
N ASP A 148 26.59 1.55 1.79
CA ASP A 148 27.07 0.95 0.54
C ASP A 148 26.55 -0.47 0.36
N LEU A 149 26.57 -1.30 1.42
CA LEU A 149 26.06 -2.66 1.38
C LEU A 149 24.56 -2.69 1.11
N ALA A 150 23.79 -1.88 1.83
CA ALA A 150 22.33 -1.80 1.66
C ALA A 150 21.93 -1.30 0.26
N ALA A 151 22.64 -0.28 -0.26
CA ALA A 151 22.44 0.22 -1.63
C ALA A 151 22.74 -0.85 -2.67
N ALA A 152 23.86 -1.58 -2.54
CA ALA A 152 24.24 -2.62 -3.47
C ALA A 152 23.24 -3.77 -3.49
N ARG A 153 22.71 -4.18 -2.32
CA ARG A 153 21.67 -5.21 -2.21
C ARG A 153 20.36 -4.78 -2.87
N ALA A 154 19.91 -3.56 -2.60
CA ALA A 154 18.71 -3.02 -3.26
C ALA A 154 18.89 -2.96 -4.79
N ALA A 155 20.06 -2.57 -5.27
CA ALA A 155 20.38 -2.54 -6.69
C ALA A 155 20.39 -3.93 -7.32
N SER A 156 20.95 -4.95 -6.64
CA SER A 156 20.93 -6.35 -7.12
C SER A 156 19.51 -6.88 -7.27
N VAL A 157 18.61 -6.55 -6.34
CA VAL A 157 17.18 -6.92 -6.44
C VAL A 157 16.51 -6.25 -7.64
N VAL A 158 16.72 -4.94 -7.84
CA VAL A 158 16.18 -4.21 -8.99
C VAL A 158 16.69 -4.81 -10.30
N GLN A 159 17.99 -5.13 -10.39
CA GLN A 159 18.59 -5.75 -11.57
C GLN A 159 17.97 -7.14 -11.86
N ALA A 160 17.81 -7.98 -10.84
CA ALA A 160 17.19 -9.28 -11.01
C ALA A 160 15.74 -9.20 -11.50
N ILE A 161 14.95 -8.26 -10.97
CA ILE A 161 13.59 -8.01 -11.46
C ILE A 161 13.61 -7.50 -12.92
N GLU A 162 14.52 -6.60 -13.27
CA GLU A 162 14.66 -6.08 -14.63
C GLU A 162 15.06 -7.18 -15.63
N GLU A 163 15.94 -8.10 -15.24
CA GLU A 163 16.39 -9.23 -16.04
C GLU A 163 15.25 -10.19 -16.43
N THR A 164 14.16 -10.24 -15.66
CA THR A 164 12.95 -11.00 -16.05
C THR A 164 12.30 -10.46 -17.33
N GLY A 165 12.54 -9.20 -17.68
CA GLY A 165 11.89 -8.51 -18.80
C GLY A 165 10.42 -8.15 -18.57
N LEU A 166 9.86 -8.44 -17.39
CA LEU A 166 8.45 -8.18 -17.05
C LEU A 166 8.21 -6.74 -16.56
N VAL A 167 9.21 -6.16 -15.89
CA VAL A 167 9.15 -4.81 -15.32
C VAL A 167 10.31 -3.97 -15.87
N SER A 168 10.00 -2.80 -16.45
CA SER A 168 11.05 -1.92 -16.96
C SER A 168 11.77 -1.17 -15.85
N GLY A 169 13.10 -0.95 -15.99
CA GLY A 169 13.91 -0.23 -15.01
C GLY A 169 13.41 1.17 -14.66
N GLY A 170 12.74 1.85 -15.60
CA GLY A 170 12.15 3.18 -15.36
C GLY A 170 10.98 3.20 -14.35
N ARG A 171 10.44 2.02 -13.98
CA ARG A 171 9.39 1.87 -12.95
C ARG A 171 9.94 1.42 -11.60
N MET A 172 11.25 1.27 -11.47
CA MET A 172 11.90 0.73 -10.29
C MET A 172 12.86 1.74 -9.66
N SER A 173 12.99 1.70 -8.36
CA SER A 173 13.92 2.51 -7.57
C SER A 173 14.63 1.66 -6.53
N ALA A 174 15.96 1.84 -6.40
CA ALA A 174 16.76 1.25 -5.33
C ALA A 174 17.09 2.32 -4.27
N VAL A 175 16.77 2.04 -3.02
CA VAL A 175 16.95 2.95 -1.88
C VAL A 175 17.82 2.27 -0.82
N SER A 176 18.71 3.01 -0.19
CA SER A 176 19.44 2.54 0.99
C SER A 176 18.93 3.25 2.24
N LYS A 177 18.81 2.52 3.34
CA LYS A 177 18.58 3.03 4.69
C LYS A 177 19.72 2.63 5.65
N GLY A 178 20.63 1.74 5.22
CA GLY A 178 21.67 1.24 6.09
C GLY A 178 21.10 0.74 7.42
N GLU A 179 21.70 1.15 8.53
CA GLU A 179 21.28 0.82 9.91
C GLU A 179 20.25 1.78 10.51
N THR A 180 19.73 2.78 9.77
CA THR A 180 18.98 3.91 10.36
C THR A 180 17.52 3.62 10.68
N ASN A 181 16.93 2.55 10.14
CA ASN A 181 15.52 2.20 10.33
C ASN A 181 15.38 0.76 10.90
N PRO A 182 15.82 0.50 12.15
CA PRO A 182 15.68 -0.81 12.73
C PRO A 182 14.20 -1.13 13.04
N VAL A 183 13.80 -2.38 12.82
CA VAL A 183 12.47 -2.93 13.19
C VAL A 183 12.54 -3.72 14.49
N ALA A 184 13.73 -4.12 14.91
CA ALA A 184 13.99 -4.84 16.14
C ALA A 184 15.25 -4.30 16.86
N ASP A 185 15.45 -4.75 18.10
CA ASP A 185 16.60 -4.32 18.92
C ASP A 185 17.91 -4.92 18.41
N ASN A 186 18.89 -4.09 18.05
CA ASN A 186 20.21 -4.52 17.60
C ASN A 186 21.07 -5.18 18.69
N VAL A 187 20.68 -5.12 19.96
CA VAL A 187 21.39 -5.74 21.08
C VAL A 187 21.36 -7.27 20.97
N THR A 188 20.25 -7.84 20.46
CA THR A 188 20.10 -9.28 20.31
C THR A 188 20.54 -9.76 18.91
N ALA A 189 20.93 -11.04 18.80
CA ALA A 189 21.29 -11.61 17.51
C ALA A 189 20.04 -11.74 16.60
N GLU A 190 18.93 -12.10 17.20
CA GLU A 190 17.63 -12.24 16.55
C GLU A 190 17.15 -10.89 15.98
N GLY A 191 17.20 -9.82 16.78
CA GLY A 191 16.80 -8.49 16.32
C GLY A 191 17.72 -7.94 15.23
N ARG A 192 19.02 -8.24 15.26
CA ARG A 192 19.90 -7.91 14.14
C ARG A 192 19.55 -8.68 12.87
N GLU A 193 19.12 -9.95 12.99
CA GLU A 193 18.64 -10.74 11.84
C GLU A 193 17.43 -10.08 11.19
N GLU A 194 16.45 -9.66 11.99
CA GLU A 194 15.26 -8.95 11.51
C GLU A 194 15.61 -7.60 10.86
N ASN A 195 16.61 -6.89 11.38
CA ASN A 195 17.07 -5.61 10.82
C ASN A 195 17.77 -5.78 9.47
N ARG A 196 18.47 -6.92 9.25
CA ARG A 196 19.07 -7.26 7.95
C ARG A 196 18.00 -7.76 7.00
N ARG A 197 17.36 -6.85 6.29
CA ARG A 197 16.25 -7.14 5.37
C ARG A 197 16.27 -6.28 4.12
N ILE A 198 15.53 -6.72 3.14
CA ILE A 198 15.12 -5.92 1.97
C ILE A 198 13.61 -5.73 2.03
N GLU A 199 13.17 -4.52 1.89
CA GLU A 199 11.75 -4.18 1.72
C GLU A 199 11.47 -3.87 0.25
N ILE A 200 10.45 -4.50 -0.32
CA ILE A 200 9.99 -4.29 -1.69
C ILE A 200 8.56 -3.76 -1.59
N GLU A 201 8.34 -2.53 -2.01
CA GLU A 201 7.02 -1.91 -2.10
C GLU A 201 6.57 -1.90 -3.56
N ILE A 202 5.37 -2.44 -3.82
CA ILE A 202 4.70 -2.35 -5.12
C ILE A 202 3.49 -1.45 -4.96
N THR A 203 3.49 -0.30 -5.64
CA THR A 203 2.39 0.67 -5.68
C THR A 203 1.64 0.53 -7.01
N TYR A 204 0.31 0.47 -6.96
CA TYR A 204 -0.59 0.34 -8.11
C TYR A 204 -1.24 1.65 -8.49
#